data_e533b1ef23c3464de28cd8cc14b483b1
#
_entry.id   e533b1ef23c3464de28cd8cc14b483b1
#
_cell.length_a   1.000
_cell.length_b   1.000
_cell.length_c   1.000
_cell.angle_alpha   90.00
_cell.angle_beta   90.00
_cell.angle_gamma   90.00
#
_symmetry.space_group_name_H-M   'P 1'
#
loop_
_entity.id
_entity.type
_entity.pdbx_description
1 polymer ?
#
loop_
_entity_poly.entity_id
_entity_poly.type
_entity_poly.pdbx_seq_one_letter_code
_entity_poly.pdbx_strand_id
1 'polypeptide(L)'
;MGAEVVQVVAAAVFDDEGRVLITRRANDAHQGGLWEFPGGKVEAGETAHDALARELREELGIEVQRARPLIRVSHDYSDKSVLLDVWRVGDFSGEAHGREGQPLAWVQPQTLSDYDFPAANVSIVAAVQLPDCYLITPTPGDDLPAFLSQLESRLHDGIRLVQLRAKTLPETDYLTLAKQCQYLCEQHDAVLMLNADPALLTEVGAAGVHLDSGRLESLSERPDVKWVSASCHSLEQLRQAEKLGADFVMLSPVAATSSHPDIVPLGWEQFQTLTELAHCPAYALGGMTSNDLQQAFAYGAQGVAAIRALWRNE
;
A
#
# COMPACT_ATOMS: atom_id res chain seq x y z
N MET A 1 13.31 -30.47 9.18
CA MET A 1 11.98 -30.27 9.72
C MET A 1 11.70 -28.80 9.42
N GLY A 2 10.67 -28.48 8.60
CA GLY A 2 10.31 -27.10 8.34
C GLY A 2 9.87 -26.44 9.65
N ALA A 3 10.27 -25.20 9.89
CA ALA A 3 9.78 -24.43 11.03
C ALA A 3 8.25 -24.36 10.94
N GLU A 4 7.58 -24.55 12.05
CA GLU A 4 6.12 -24.42 12.13
C GLU A 4 5.74 -22.97 11.82
N VAL A 5 4.89 -22.77 10.80
CA VAL A 5 4.41 -21.43 10.44
C VAL A 5 3.23 -21.09 11.36
N VAL A 6 3.41 -20.10 12.23
CA VAL A 6 2.36 -19.60 13.09
C VAL A 6 1.50 -18.60 12.30
N GLN A 7 0.22 -18.90 12.13
CA GLN A 7 -0.72 -17.98 11.52
C GLN A 7 -1.27 -17.00 12.57
N VAL A 8 -1.19 -15.72 12.27
CA VAL A 8 -1.65 -14.61 13.12
C VAL A 8 -2.52 -13.67 12.29
N VAL A 9 -3.68 -13.31 12.80
CA VAL A 9 -4.51 -12.25 12.23
C VAL A 9 -4.22 -10.94 12.93
N ALA A 10 -4.28 -9.83 12.21
CA ALA A 10 -4.19 -8.49 12.77
C ALA A 10 -5.19 -7.54 12.10
N ALA A 11 -5.63 -6.51 12.80
CA ALA A 11 -6.62 -5.56 12.31
C ALA A 11 -6.09 -4.13 12.24
N ALA A 12 -6.15 -3.52 11.05
CA ALA A 12 -6.18 -2.08 10.92
C ALA A 12 -7.63 -1.59 11.08
N VAL A 13 -8.02 -1.27 12.32
CA VAL A 13 -9.37 -0.80 12.67
C VAL A 13 -9.43 0.71 12.47
N PHE A 14 -10.37 1.18 11.66
CA PHE A 14 -10.55 2.59 11.36
C PHE A 14 -11.85 3.13 11.97
N ASP A 15 -11.78 4.30 12.56
CA ASP A 15 -12.96 5.05 13.00
C ASP A 15 -13.54 5.94 11.90
N ASP A 16 -14.64 6.63 12.21
CA ASP A 16 -15.33 7.54 11.28
C ASP A 16 -14.50 8.80 10.93
N GLU A 17 -13.46 9.10 11.70
CA GLU A 17 -12.51 10.21 11.45
C GLU A 17 -11.30 9.74 10.62
N GLY A 18 -11.27 8.46 10.20
CA GLY A 18 -10.19 7.87 9.43
C GLY A 18 -8.92 7.60 10.23
N ARG A 19 -8.98 7.68 11.57
CA ARG A 19 -7.88 7.28 12.46
C ARG A 19 -7.82 5.76 12.55
N VAL A 20 -6.63 5.22 12.74
CA VAL A 20 -6.40 3.80 12.93
C VAL A 20 -6.07 3.50 14.39
N LEU A 21 -6.61 2.40 14.91
CA LEU A 21 -6.34 1.93 16.25
C LEU A 21 -5.03 1.15 16.30
N ILE A 22 -4.19 1.50 17.27
CA ILE A 22 -3.00 0.75 17.64
C ILE A 22 -3.02 0.44 19.13
N THR A 23 -2.43 -0.69 19.51
CA THR A 23 -2.29 -1.13 20.89
C THR A 23 -0.82 -1.24 21.27
N ARG A 24 -0.50 -1.14 22.55
CA ARG A 24 0.87 -1.26 23.03
C ARG A 24 1.08 -2.58 23.75
N ARG A 25 2.09 -3.32 23.33
CA ARG A 25 2.46 -4.62 23.91
C ARG A 25 2.86 -4.48 25.37
N ALA A 26 2.46 -5.44 26.21
CA ALA A 26 2.91 -5.51 27.58
C ALA A 26 4.45 -5.56 27.65
N ASN A 27 5.06 -4.89 28.62
CA ASN A 27 6.52 -4.76 28.70
C ASN A 27 7.25 -6.08 28.90
N ASP A 28 6.59 -7.09 29.44
CA ASP A 28 7.10 -8.45 29.69
C ASP A 28 6.86 -9.42 28.52
N ALA A 29 6.12 -9.00 27.48
CA ALA A 29 5.90 -9.77 26.27
C ALA A 29 7.11 -9.75 25.33
N HIS A 30 7.15 -10.70 24.38
CA HIS A 30 8.13 -10.64 23.27
C HIS A 30 7.98 -9.32 22.49
N GLN A 31 9.07 -8.56 22.35
CA GLN A 31 9.08 -7.19 21.81
C GLN A 31 8.17 -6.23 22.62
N GLY A 32 8.16 -6.36 23.93
CA GLY A 32 7.37 -5.53 24.83
C GLY A 32 7.64 -4.06 24.72
N GLY A 33 6.60 -3.25 24.92
CA GLY A 33 6.65 -1.80 24.83
C GLY A 33 6.52 -1.22 23.42
N LEU A 34 6.61 -2.03 22.34
CA LEU A 34 6.34 -1.62 20.98
C LEU A 34 4.83 -1.52 20.73
N TRP A 35 4.46 -0.73 19.72
CA TRP A 35 3.09 -0.62 19.25
C TRP A 35 2.80 -1.71 18.21
N GLU A 36 1.55 -2.13 18.14
CA GLU A 36 1.10 -3.15 17.21
C GLU A 36 -0.34 -2.91 16.76
N PHE A 37 -0.73 -3.60 15.69
CA PHE A 37 -2.12 -3.71 15.29
C PHE A 37 -2.77 -4.83 16.10
N PRO A 38 -3.97 -4.64 16.71
CA PRO A 38 -4.64 -5.63 17.54
C PRO A 38 -4.92 -6.92 16.76
N GLY A 39 -4.85 -8.05 17.43
CA GLY A 39 -5.08 -9.37 16.85
C GLY A 39 -4.29 -10.46 17.52
N GLY A 40 -4.42 -11.68 17.05
CA GLY A 40 -3.80 -12.84 17.67
C GLY A 40 -3.70 -14.06 16.78
N LYS A 41 -3.47 -15.24 17.39
CA LYS A 41 -3.25 -16.48 16.65
C LYS A 41 -4.56 -17.04 16.11
N VAL A 42 -4.51 -17.59 14.91
CA VAL A 42 -5.59 -18.40 14.36
C VAL A 42 -5.60 -19.76 15.08
N GLU A 43 -6.72 -20.12 15.68
CA GLU A 43 -6.89 -21.42 16.37
C GLU A 43 -7.23 -22.53 15.37
N ALA A 44 -7.05 -23.78 15.82
CA ALA A 44 -7.29 -24.95 14.98
C ALA A 44 -8.76 -25.05 14.55
N GLY A 45 -9.00 -25.05 13.23
CA GLY A 45 -10.32 -25.12 12.64
C GLY A 45 -11.04 -23.76 12.47
N GLU A 46 -10.40 -22.68 12.84
CA GLU A 46 -10.88 -21.31 12.70
C GLU A 46 -10.53 -20.74 11.31
N THR A 47 -11.40 -19.94 10.72
CA THR A 47 -11.02 -19.12 9.57
C THR A 47 -10.31 -17.85 10.06
N ALA A 48 -9.49 -17.22 9.20
CA ALA A 48 -8.84 -15.96 9.54
C ALA A 48 -9.84 -14.87 9.95
N HIS A 49 -11.00 -14.82 9.31
CA HIS A 49 -12.07 -13.87 9.65
C HIS A 49 -12.70 -14.15 11.03
N ASP A 50 -12.92 -15.42 11.37
CA ASP A 50 -13.48 -15.79 12.69
C ASP A 50 -12.48 -15.49 13.81
N ALA A 51 -11.19 -15.82 13.59
CA ALA A 51 -10.10 -15.46 14.50
C ALA A 51 -10.04 -13.95 14.73
N LEU A 52 -10.08 -13.15 13.65
CA LEU A 52 -10.10 -11.69 13.73
C LEU A 52 -11.26 -11.18 14.59
N ALA A 53 -12.48 -11.66 14.33
CA ALA A 53 -13.67 -11.25 15.07
C ALA A 53 -13.60 -11.66 16.56
N ARG A 54 -13.05 -12.85 16.86
CA ARG A 54 -12.83 -13.31 18.24
C ARG A 54 -11.81 -12.45 18.96
N GLU A 55 -10.62 -12.24 18.37
CA GLU A 55 -9.54 -11.46 18.98
C GLU A 55 -9.96 -10.00 19.25
N LEU A 56 -10.63 -9.33 18.30
CA LEU A 56 -11.06 -7.96 18.49
C LEU A 56 -12.18 -7.84 19.55
N ARG A 57 -13.03 -8.86 19.70
CA ARG A 57 -14.00 -8.91 20.80
C ARG A 57 -13.30 -9.12 22.15
N GLU A 58 -12.31 -10.00 22.22
CA GLU A 58 -11.57 -10.33 23.44
C GLU A 58 -10.70 -9.17 23.90
N GLU A 59 -9.87 -8.61 23.00
CA GLU A 59 -8.90 -7.56 23.31
C GLU A 59 -9.52 -6.16 23.44
N LEU A 60 -10.51 -5.85 22.59
CA LEU A 60 -11.01 -4.48 22.43
C LEU A 60 -12.50 -4.32 22.80
N GLY A 61 -13.26 -5.39 22.91
CA GLY A 61 -14.70 -5.33 23.17
C GLY A 61 -15.53 -4.83 21.99
N ILE A 62 -15.04 -4.92 20.77
CA ILE A 62 -15.76 -4.51 19.56
C ILE A 62 -16.23 -5.73 18.75
N GLU A 63 -17.36 -5.56 18.05
CA GLU A 63 -17.91 -6.55 17.14
C GLU A 63 -17.70 -6.10 15.69
N VAL A 64 -16.95 -6.88 14.91
CA VAL A 64 -16.66 -6.62 13.50
C VAL A 64 -17.93 -6.78 12.68
N GLN A 65 -18.32 -5.75 11.93
CA GLN A 65 -19.46 -5.78 11.00
C GLN A 65 -19.00 -5.98 9.57
N ARG A 66 -17.89 -5.32 9.19
CA ARG A 66 -17.29 -5.46 7.85
C ARG A 66 -15.78 -5.35 7.92
N ALA A 67 -15.13 -6.36 7.36
CA ALA A 67 -13.70 -6.38 7.18
C ALA A 67 -13.33 -6.81 5.75
N ARG A 68 -12.16 -6.39 5.26
CA ARG A 68 -11.57 -6.85 4.02
C ARG A 68 -10.10 -7.18 4.22
N PRO A 69 -9.52 -8.09 3.43
CA PRO A 69 -8.07 -8.28 3.41
C PRO A 69 -7.34 -6.96 3.12
N LEU A 70 -6.21 -6.74 3.78
CA LEU A 70 -5.35 -5.59 3.56
C LEU A 70 -3.99 -6.02 3.02
N ILE A 71 -3.25 -6.84 3.75
CA ILE A 71 -1.96 -7.36 3.33
C ILE A 71 -1.66 -8.67 4.07
N ARG A 72 -0.93 -9.58 3.41
CA ARG A 72 -0.30 -10.75 4.05
C ARG A 72 1.20 -10.55 4.10
N VAL A 73 1.80 -10.75 5.27
CA VAL A 73 3.23 -10.58 5.48
C VAL A 73 3.79 -11.85 6.12
N SER A 74 4.71 -12.50 5.42
CA SER A 74 5.52 -13.57 6.00
C SER A 74 6.76 -12.97 6.65
N HIS A 75 7.05 -13.33 7.89
CA HIS A 75 8.23 -12.88 8.59
C HIS A 75 8.90 -14.04 9.32
N ASP A 76 10.19 -14.23 9.04
CA ASP A 76 11.00 -15.27 9.68
C ASP A 76 11.76 -14.67 10.87
N TYR A 77 11.36 -15.07 12.07
CA TYR A 77 12.14 -14.84 13.27
C TYR A 77 13.19 -15.96 13.42
N SER A 78 14.15 -15.76 14.30
CA SER A 78 15.20 -16.76 14.53
C SER A 78 14.69 -18.11 15.05
N ASP A 79 13.53 -18.14 15.68
CA ASP A 79 12.91 -19.28 16.36
C ASP A 79 11.63 -19.82 15.68
N LYS A 80 11.00 -19.01 14.80
CA LYS A 80 9.72 -19.36 14.14
C LYS A 80 9.46 -18.51 12.91
N SER A 81 8.65 -19.04 11.99
CA SER A 81 8.07 -18.27 10.89
C SER A 81 6.65 -17.84 11.26
N VAL A 82 6.28 -16.61 10.96
CA VAL A 82 4.95 -16.05 11.24
C VAL A 82 4.35 -15.55 9.93
N LEU A 83 3.10 -15.94 9.67
CA LEU A 83 2.28 -15.38 8.61
C LEU A 83 1.27 -14.43 9.25
N LEU A 84 1.44 -13.13 9.03
CA LEU A 84 0.49 -12.10 9.44
C LEU A 84 -0.56 -11.92 8.34
N ASP A 85 -1.81 -12.27 8.62
CA ASP A 85 -2.96 -12.02 7.75
C ASP A 85 -3.69 -10.77 8.27
N VAL A 86 -3.46 -9.63 7.62
CA VAL A 86 -3.91 -8.32 8.11
C VAL A 86 -5.17 -7.89 7.38
N TRP A 87 -6.14 -7.44 8.15
CA TRP A 87 -7.46 -7.03 7.67
C TRP A 87 -7.73 -5.57 7.97
N ARG A 88 -8.35 -4.87 7.02
CA ARG A 88 -8.92 -3.55 7.24
C ARG A 88 -10.34 -3.69 7.78
N VAL A 89 -10.59 -3.18 8.98
CA VAL A 89 -11.90 -3.11 9.62
C VAL A 89 -12.36 -1.66 9.57
N GLY A 90 -13.40 -1.40 8.80
CA GLY A 90 -13.96 -0.04 8.62
C GLY A 90 -15.39 0.09 9.13
N ASP A 91 -15.96 -1.01 9.69
CA ASP A 91 -17.31 -1.02 10.25
C ASP A 91 -17.35 -2.02 11.40
N PHE A 92 -17.63 -1.51 12.61
CA PHE A 92 -17.73 -2.28 13.84
C PHE A 92 -18.72 -1.62 14.81
N SER A 93 -19.19 -2.37 15.80
CA SER A 93 -20.01 -1.86 16.88
C SER A 93 -19.32 -2.05 18.22
N GLY A 94 -19.71 -1.23 19.20
CA GLY A 94 -19.08 -1.18 20.50
C GLY A 94 -18.08 -0.03 20.64
N GLU A 95 -17.55 0.18 21.83
CA GLU A 95 -16.51 1.18 22.12
C GLU A 95 -15.20 0.46 22.40
N ALA A 96 -14.18 0.74 21.58
CA ALA A 96 -12.88 0.10 21.71
C ALA A 96 -12.18 0.52 23.00
N HIS A 97 -11.80 -0.45 23.82
CA HIS A 97 -11.04 -0.26 25.06
C HIS A 97 -10.14 -1.47 25.33
N GLY A 98 -8.99 -1.24 25.96
CA GLY A 98 -8.03 -2.30 26.27
C GLY A 98 -8.54 -3.22 27.37
N ARG A 99 -9.18 -4.34 27.00
CA ARG A 99 -9.80 -5.30 27.96
C ARG A 99 -8.77 -6.10 28.73
N GLU A 100 -7.56 -6.20 28.23
CA GLU A 100 -6.42 -6.83 28.89
C GLU A 100 -5.53 -5.83 29.64
N GLY A 101 -5.96 -4.56 29.72
CA GLY A 101 -5.21 -3.47 30.36
C GLY A 101 -4.13 -2.86 29.46
N GLN A 102 -4.04 -3.26 28.21
CA GLN A 102 -3.12 -2.68 27.23
C GLN A 102 -3.52 -1.24 26.90
N PRO A 103 -2.55 -0.30 26.81
CA PRO A 103 -2.79 1.03 26.27
C PRO A 103 -3.18 0.95 24.79
N LEU A 104 -4.12 1.80 24.39
CA LEU A 104 -4.50 1.94 23.00
C LEU A 104 -4.51 3.42 22.60
N ALA A 105 -4.35 3.68 21.28
CA ALA A 105 -4.39 5.02 20.72
C ALA A 105 -5.07 5.00 19.34
N TRP A 106 -5.92 6.00 19.10
CA TRP A 106 -6.43 6.32 17.78
C TRP A 106 -5.51 7.35 17.14
N VAL A 107 -4.87 7.00 16.01
CA VAL A 107 -3.84 7.83 15.39
C VAL A 107 -4.14 8.05 13.90
N GLN A 108 -3.75 9.19 13.38
CA GLN A 108 -3.83 9.40 11.93
C GLN A 108 -2.84 8.49 11.20
N PRO A 109 -3.23 7.82 10.12
CA PRO A 109 -2.33 6.94 9.37
C PRO A 109 -0.97 7.58 9.04
N GLN A 110 -0.96 8.87 8.72
CA GLN A 110 0.25 9.62 8.33
C GLN A 110 1.26 9.77 9.49
N THR A 111 0.81 9.65 10.75
CA THR A 111 1.65 9.77 11.95
C THR A 111 2.11 8.41 12.51
N LEU A 112 1.78 7.29 11.87
CA LEU A 112 2.21 5.97 12.33
C LEU A 112 3.74 5.81 12.38
N SER A 113 4.49 6.57 11.58
CA SER A 113 5.95 6.61 11.64
C SER A 113 6.53 7.19 12.93
N ASP A 114 5.71 7.87 13.74
CA ASP A 114 6.13 8.43 15.03
C ASP A 114 6.07 7.38 16.16
N TYR A 115 5.62 6.17 15.85
CA TYR A 115 5.45 5.06 16.78
C TYR A 115 6.42 3.93 16.46
N ASP A 116 7.01 3.31 17.48
CA ASP A 116 7.92 2.18 17.33
C ASP A 116 7.12 0.88 17.15
N PHE A 117 7.24 0.27 15.96
CA PHE A 117 6.62 -1.00 15.61
C PHE A 117 7.65 -2.12 15.46
N PRO A 118 7.26 -3.40 15.67
CA PRO A 118 8.06 -4.55 15.24
C PRO A 118 8.36 -4.50 13.74
N ALA A 119 9.50 -5.05 13.31
CA ALA A 119 9.92 -5.06 11.90
C ALA A 119 8.87 -5.66 10.96
N ALA A 120 8.16 -6.70 11.38
CA ALA A 120 7.07 -7.31 10.62
C ALA A 120 5.88 -6.36 10.35
N ASN A 121 5.73 -5.29 11.13
CA ASN A 121 4.62 -4.33 10.99
C ASN A 121 4.93 -3.18 10.01
N VAL A 122 6.17 -3.01 9.56
CA VAL A 122 6.56 -1.91 8.65
C VAL A 122 5.72 -1.92 7.36
N SER A 123 5.54 -3.10 6.75
CA SER A 123 4.70 -3.25 5.55
C SER A 123 3.22 -3.03 5.83
N ILE A 124 2.75 -3.31 7.05
CA ILE A 124 1.38 -3.03 7.48
C ILE A 124 1.17 -1.53 7.60
N VAL A 125 2.14 -0.80 8.20
CA VAL A 125 2.11 0.66 8.30
C VAL A 125 2.03 1.28 6.90
N ALA A 126 2.84 0.80 5.95
CA ALA A 126 2.77 1.25 4.56
C ALA A 126 1.38 0.97 3.94
N ALA A 127 0.83 -0.25 4.13
CA ALA A 127 -0.49 -0.61 3.61
C ALA A 127 -1.62 0.25 4.20
N VAL A 128 -1.52 0.63 5.48
CA VAL A 128 -2.49 1.50 6.15
C VAL A 128 -2.45 2.93 5.61
N GLN A 129 -1.28 3.43 5.25
CA GLN A 129 -1.08 4.79 4.71
C GLN A 129 -1.43 4.91 3.24
N LEU A 130 -1.39 3.82 2.48
CA LEU A 130 -1.63 3.81 1.04
C LEU A 130 -3.12 3.79 0.71
N PRO A 131 -3.60 4.62 -0.24
CA PRO A 131 -4.99 4.59 -0.70
C PRO A 131 -5.28 3.39 -1.60
N ASP A 132 -6.58 3.17 -1.87
CA ASP A 132 -7.04 2.05 -2.72
C ASP A 132 -6.82 2.33 -4.23
N CYS A 133 -6.67 3.60 -4.64
CA CYS A 133 -6.47 4.00 -6.03
C CYS A 133 -5.13 4.72 -6.23
N TYR A 134 -4.36 4.27 -7.20
CA TYR A 134 -3.11 4.88 -7.63
C TYR A 134 -3.24 5.41 -9.06
N LEU A 135 -3.43 6.71 -9.21
CA LEU A 135 -3.53 7.37 -10.51
C LEU A 135 -2.15 7.49 -11.15
N ILE A 136 -1.99 6.94 -12.34
CA ILE A 136 -0.84 7.19 -13.20
C ILE A 136 -1.27 8.20 -14.26
N THR A 137 -0.59 9.34 -14.36
CA THR A 137 -0.95 10.33 -15.38
C THR A 137 -0.70 9.78 -16.78
N PRO A 138 -1.53 10.12 -17.77
CA PRO A 138 -1.15 9.93 -19.17
C PRO A 138 0.05 10.82 -19.51
N THR A 139 0.68 10.58 -20.65
CA THR A 139 1.65 11.53 -21.19
C THR A 139 0.93 12.85 -21.47
N PRO A 140 1.41 13.99 -20.94
CA PRO A 140 0.80 15.29 -21.22
C PRO A 140 0.90 15.59 -22.73
N GLY A 141 -0.16 16.19 -23.27
CA GLY A 141 -0.17 16.75 -24.61
C GLY A 141 0.37 18.17 -24.61
N ASP A 142 0.07 18.91 -25.68
CA ASP A 142 0.51 20.31 -25.84
C ASP A 142 -0.28 21.27 -24.94
N ASP A 143 -1.46 20.88 -24.44
CA ASP A 143 -2.31 21.68 -23.54
C ASP A 143 -2.05 21.33 -22.07
N LEU A 144 -0.96 21.89 -21.54
CA LEU A 144 -0.60 21.72 -20.13
C LEU A 144 -1.64 22.30 -19.14
N PRO A 145 -2.26 23.46 -19.40
CA PRO A 145 -3.36 23.94 -18.57
C PRO A 145 -4.53 22.95 -18.45
N ALA A 146 -4.98 22.36 -19.56
CA ALA A 146 -6.02 21.34 -19.53
C ALA A 146 -5.57 20.06 -18.76
N PHE A 147 -4.31 19.65 -18.89
CA PHE A 147 -3.75 18.54 -18.13
C PHE A 147 -3.80 18.81 -16.63
N LEU A 148 -3.35 19.99 -16.17
CA LEU A 148 -3.36 20.38 -14.75
C LEU A 148 -4.78 20.50 -14.20
N SER A 149 -5.70 21.08 -14.96
CA SER A 149 -7.12 21.17 -14.57
C SER A 149 -7.76 19.78 -14.43
N GLN A 150 -7.40 18.84 -15.30
CA GLN A 150 -7.85 17.45 -15.20
C GLN A 150 -7.26 16.76 -13.97
N LEU A 151 -5.97 16.95 -13.65
CA LEU A 151 -5.36 16.43 -12.44
C LEU A 151 -6.08 16.97 -11.20
N GLU A 152 -6.30 18.28 -11.12
CA GLU A 152 -7.01 18.92 -10.01
C GLU A 152 -8.42 18.34 -9.83
N SER A 153 -9.15 18.12 -10.92
CA SER A 153 -10.46 17.46 -10.89
C SER A 153 -10.38 16.06 -10.26
N ARG A 154 -9.35 15.26 -10.57
CA ARG A 154 -9.16 13.92 -9.96
C ARG A 154 -8.84 14.00 -8.48
N LEU A 155 -8.05 15.00 -8.08
CA LEU A 155 -7.75 15.24 -6.67
C LEU A 155 -9.01 15.65 -5.88
N HIS A 156 -9.87 16.48 -6.47
CA HIS A 156 -11.21 16.79 -5.93
C HIS A 156 -12.10 15.55 -5.79
N ASP A 157 -12.02 14.61 -6.74
CA ASP A 157 -12.76 13.34 -6.69
C ASP A 157 -12.17 12.33 -5.69
N GLY A 158 -11.16 12.70 -4.93
CA GLY A 158 -10.62 11.88 -3.84
C GLY A 158 -9.39 11.06 -4.19
N ILE A 159 -8.76 11.24 -5.35
CA ILE A 159 -7.44 10.64 -5.60
C ILE A 159 -6.41 11.22 -4.62
N ARG A 160 -5.63 10.34 -3.97
CA ARG A 160 -4.63 10.72 -2.96
C ARG A 160 -3.22 10.18 -3.24
N LEU A 161 -3.05 9.39 -4.30
CA LEU A 161 -1.75 8.90 -4.75
C LEU A 161 -1.67 9.06 -6.27
N VAL A 162 -0.69 9.84 -6.72
CA VAL A 162 -0.51 10.20 -8.13
C VAL A 162 0.90 9.89 -8.58
N GLN A 163 1.07 9.26 -9.74
CA GLN A 163 2.35 9.13 -10.42
C GLN A 163 2.40 10.07 -11.61
N LEU A 164 3.34 10.99 -11.62
CA LEU A 164 3.64 11.79 -12.82
C LEU A 164 4.49 10.96 -13.78
N ARG A 165 3.86 10.56 -14.89
CA ARG A 165 4.49 9.79 -15.96
C ARG A 165 4.52 10.60 -17.25
N ALA A 166 5.65 11.23 -17.54
CA ALA A 166 5.84 12.09 -18.73
C ALA A 166 7.17 11.78 -19.45
N LYS A 167 7.31 10.52 -19.90
CA LYS A 167 8.56 9.94 -20.45
C LYS A 167 9.13 10.68 -21.67
N THR A 168 8.33 11.47 -22.37
CA THR A 168 8.71 12.17 -23.61
C THR A 168 9.08 13.63 -23.40
N LEU A 169 8.84 14.20 -22.22
CA LEU A 169 9.21 15.57 -21.94
C LEU A 169 10.72 15.73 -21.72
N PRO A 170 11.32 16.82 -22.23
CA PRO A 170 12.65 17.25 -21.80
C PRO A 170 12.68 17.45 -20.29
N GLU A 171 13.83 17.25 -19.65
CA GLU A 171 13.98 17.33 -18.18
C GLU A 171 13.51 18.67 -17.60
N THR A 172 13.85 19.80 -18.25
CA THR A 172 13.45 21.14 -17.83
C THR A 172 11.92 21.31 -17.82
N ASP A 173 11.24 20.78 -18.84
CA ASP A 173 9.78 20.85 -18.95
C ASP A 173 9.12 19.88 -17.96
N TYR A 174 9.72 18.69 -17.77
CA TYR A 174 9.29 17.75 -16.76
C TYR A 174 9.36 18.35 -15.34
N LEU A 175 10.47 19.00 -14.99
CA LEU A 175 10.64 19.67 -13.69
C LEU A 175 9.60 20.77 -13.48
N THR A 176 9.33 21.58 -14.51
CA THR A 176 8.31 22.63 -14.44
C THR A 176 6.93 22.05 -14.19
N LEU A 177 6.55 21.00 -14.93
CA LEU A 177 5.28 20.31 -14.76
C LEU A 177 5.19 19.61 -13.39
N ALA A 178 6.29 18.95 -12.96
CA ALA A 178 6.34 18.24 -11.69
C ALA A 178 6.11 19.18 -10.50
N LYS A 179 6.69 20.39 -10.51
CA LYS A 179 6.45 21.42 -9.47
C LYS A 179 4.98 21.88 -9.43
N GLN A 180 4.33 22.02 -10.58
CA GLN A 180 2.90 22.36 -10.65
C GLN A 180 2.03 21.20 -10.15
N CYS A 181 2.34 19.96 -10.52
CA CYS A 181 1.64 18.78 -10.01
C CYS A 181 1.83 18.62 -8.50
N GLN A 182 3.05 18.87 -7.98
CA GLN A 182 3.34 18.83 -6.56
C GLN A 182 2.50 19.84 -5.79
N TYR A 183 2.45 21.07 -6.26
CA TYR A 183 1.60 22.11 -5.67
C TYR A 183 0.13 21.69 -5.59
N LEU A 184 -0.43 21.13 -6.67
CA LEU A 184 -1.81 20.65 -6.67
C LEU A 184 -2.01 19.48 -5.69
N CYS A 185 -1.07 18.52 -5.65
CA CYS A 185 -1.14 17.39 -4.72
C CYS A 185 -1.13 17.87 -3.27
N GLU A 186 -0.28 18.82 -2.91
CA GLU A 186 -0.21 19.40 -1.56
C GLU A 186 -1.52 20.07 -1.14
N GLN A 187 -2.21 20.79 -2.05
CA GLN A 187 -3.49 21.43 -1.75
C GLN A 187 -4.62 20.41 -1.45
N HIS A 188 -4.42 19.14 -1.80
CA HIS A 188 -5.40 18.08 -1.65
C HIS A 188 -4.92 16.91 -0.76
N ASP A 189 -3.88 17.12 0.04
CA ASP A 189 -3.27 16.07 0.89
C ASP A 189 -2.94 14.78 0.12
N ALA A 190 -2.54 14.91 -1.14
CA ALA A 190 -2.18 13.81 -2.02
C ALA A 190 -0.65 13.65 -2.14
N VAL A 191 -0.21 12.41 -2.31
CA VAL A 191 1.19 12.07 -2.53
C VAL A 191 1.51 12.07 -4.02
N LEU A 192 2.54 12.83 -4.42
CA LEU A 192 3.10 12.77 -5.76
C LEU A 192 4.31 11.83 -5.80
N MET A 193 4.28 10.87 -6.72
CA MET A 193 5.38 9.98 -7.08
C MET A 193 5.95 10.40 -8.44
N LEU A 194 7.25 10.64 -8.53
CA LEU A 194 7.90 10.96 -9.81
C LEU A 194 8.38 9.70 -10.51
N ASN A 195 7.94 9.47 -11.75
CA ASN A 195 8.54 8.45 -12.62
C ASN A 195 9.71 9.09 -13.40
N ALA A 196 10.76 9.42 -12.68
CA ALA A 196 11.92 10.14 -13.18
C ALA A 196 13.19 9.72 -12.42
N ASP A 197 14.33 10.35 -12.71
CA ASP A 197 15.56 10.19 -11.94
C ASP A 197 15.33 10.63 -10.49
N PRO A 198 15.70 9.82 -9.46
CA PRO A 198 15.57 10.22 -8.06
C PRO A 198 16.28 11.54 -7.71
N ALA A 199 17.31 11.94 -8.45
CA ALA A 199 17.99 13.22 -8.24
C ALA A 199 17.06 14.44 -8.37
N LEU A 200 15.95 14.32 -9.12
CA LEU A 200 15.00 15.42 -9.32
C LEU A 200 14.05 15.64 -8.14
N LEU A 201 13.96 14.68 -7.21
CA LEU A 201 13.01 14.74 -6.08
C LEU A 201 13.23 15.95 -5.19
N THR A 202 14.48 16.26 -4.84
CA THR A 202 14.82 17.39 -3.96
C THR A 202 14.41 18.73 -4.60
N GLU A 203 14.52 18.83 -5.92
CA GLU A 203 14.18 20.07 -6.63
C GLU A 203 12.67 20.27 -6.74
N VAL A 204 11.89 19.21 -6.82
CA VAL A 204 10.42 19.21 -6.91
C VAL A 204 9.78 19.27 -5.51
N GLY A 205 10.41 18.70 -4.50
CA GLY A 205 9.82 18.49 -3.18
C GLY A 205 8.84 17.31 -3.13
N ALA A 206 8.88 16.42 -4.12
CA ALA A 206 7.96 15.28 -4.17
C ALA A 206 8.27 14.24 -3.09
N ALA A 207 7.22 13.63 -2.55
CA ALA A 207 7.33 12.67 -1.45
C ALA A 207 7.90 11.31 -1.89
N GLY A 208 7.93 10.99 -3.19
CA GLY A 208 8.37 9.69 -3.61
C GLY A 208 8.76 9.54 -5.07
N VAL A 209 9.41 8.43 -5.35
CA VAL A 209 9.83 8.02 -6.70
C VAL A 209 9.22 6.70 -7.09
N HIS A 210 8.84 6.60 -8.36
CA HIS A 210 8.47 5.34 -8.99
C HIS A 210 9.60 4.87 -9.91
N LEU A 211 10.07 3.65 -9.66
CA LEU A 211 11.10 2.98 -10.43
C LEU A 211 10.46 2.09 -11.50
N ASP A 212 10.63 2.44 -12.76
CA ASP A 212 10.36 1.49 -13.84
C ASP A 212 11.45 0.39 -13.84
N SER A 213 11.23 -0.69 -14.62
CA SER A 213 12.12 -1.86 -14.62
C SER A 213 13.59 -1.49 -14.85
N GLY A 214 13.87 -0.55 -15.77
CA GLY A 214 15.25 -0.14 -16.07
C GLY A 214 15.91 0.58 -14.88
N ARG A 215 15.20 1.45 -14.18
CA ARG A 215 15.73 2.12 -12.98
C ARG A 215 15.86 1.14 -11.81
N LEU A 216 14.89 0.25 -11.64
CA LEU A 216 14.94 -0.79 -10.62
C LEU A 216 16.20 -1.67 -10.79
N GLU A 217 16.55 -2.02 -12.03
CA GLU A 217 17.73 -2.83 -12.33
C GLU A 217 19.04 -2.06 -12.17
N SER A 218 19.04 -0.75 -12.36
CA SER A 218 20.24 0.10 -12.33
C SER A 218 20.64 0.56 -10.94
N LEU A 219 19.70 0.62 -9.98
CA LEU A 219 19.96 1.12 -8.63
C LEU A 219 20.47 0.02 -7.72
N SER A 220 21.54 0.33 -6.98
CA SER A 220 22.12 -0.55 -5.95
C SER A 220 21.68 -0.20 -4.53
N GLU A 221 21.19 1.02 -4.30
CA GLU A 221 20.78 1.55 -3.01
C GLU A 221 19.42 2.24 -3.11
N ARG A 222 18.63 2.15 -2.03
CA ARG A 222 17.35 2.84 -1.92
C ARG A 222 17.53 4.35 -2.01
N PRO A 223 16.78 5.05 -2.86
CA PRO A 223 16.73 6.52 -2.82
C PRO A 223 16.29 7.04 -1.44
N ASP A 224 16.95 8.10 -0.96
CA ASP A 224 16.60 8.74 0.32
C ASP A 224 15.37 9.63 0.19
N VAL A 225 14.22 8.97 0.15
CA VAL A 225 12.91 9.62 0.05
C VAL A 225 11.88 8.84 0.85
N LYS A 226 10.76 9.48 1.18
CA LYS A 226 9.70 8.86 1.98
C LYS A 226 9.13 7.61 1.28
N TRP A 227 8.79 7.70 0.00
CA TRP A 227 8.17 6.62 -0.74
C TRP A 227 9.00 6.17 -1.94
N VAL A 228 9.27 4.88 -2.01
CA VAL A 228 9.85 4.23 -3.19
C VAL A 228 8.87 3.16 -3.68
N SER A 229 8.46 3.26 -4.92
CA SER A 229 7.65 2.23 -5.58
C SER A 229 8.33 1.68 -6.82
N ALA A 230 7.98 0.45 -7.22
CA ALA A 230 8.55 -0.17 -8.41
C ALA A 230 7.50 -0.88 -9.26
N SER A 231 7.71 -0.88 -10.59
CA SER A 231 6.99 -1.75 -11.51
C SER A 231 7.64 -3.13 -11.52
N CYS A 232 6.84 -4.19 -11.27
CA CYS A 232 7.29 -5.57 -11.28
C CYS A 232 6.41 -6.42 -12.22
N HIS A 233 7.04 -7.26 -13.04
CA HIS A 233 6.39 -8.14 -14.01
C HIS A 233 6.70 -9.62 -13.74
N SER A 234 7.56 -9.89 -12.75
CA SER A 234 8.02 -11.23 -12.38
C SER A 234 8.38 -11.29 -10.90
N LEU A 235 8.51 -12.51 -10.37
CA LEU A 235 9.00 -12.72 -9.01
C LEU A 235 10.43 -12.20 -8.82
N GLU A 236 11.27 -12.27 -9.85
CA GLU A 236 12.65 -11.76 -9.79
C GLU A 236 12.67 -10.25 -9.58
N GLN A 237 11.88 -9.48 -10.34
CA GLN A 237 11.77 -8.03 -10.17
C GLN A 237 11.12 -7.66 -8.82
N LEU A 238 10.15 -8.46 -8.36
CA LEU A 238 9.57 -8.28 -7.03
C LEU A 238 10.65 -8.42 -5.93
N ARG A 239 11.46 -9.47 -5.98
CA ARG A 239 12.56 -9.68 -5.02
C ARG A 239 13.63 -8.58 -5.11
N GLN A 240 13.89 -8.07 -6.29
CA GLN A 240 14.81 -6.95 -6.48
C GLN A 240 14.24 -5.65 -5.86
N ALA A 241 12.95 -5.36 -6.06
CA ALA A 241 12.29 -4.22 -5.45
C ALA A 241 12.31 -4.30 -3.92
N GLU A 242 12.05 -5.46 -3.34
CA GLU A 242 12.12 -5.71 -1.90
C GLU A 242 13.54 -5.54 -1.36
N LYS A 243 14.54 -6.10 -2.06
CA LYS A 243 15.95 -5.94 -1.68
C LYS A 243 16.39 -4.48 -1.71
N LEU A 244 15.89 -3.70 -2.65
CA LEU A 244 16.15 -2.25 -2.73
C LEU A 244 15.41 -1.49 -1.61
N GLY A 245 14.40 -2.08 -0.97
CA GLY A 245 13.57 -1.46 0.05
C GLY A 245 12.41 -0.65 -0.52
N ALA A 246 11.80 -1.10 -1.61
CA ALA A 246 10.56 -0.50 -2.11
C ALA A 246 9.44 -0.63 -1.08
N ASP A 247 8.69 0.45 -0.84
CA ASP A 247 7.58 0.49 0.11
C ASP A 247 6.32 -0.18 -0.45
N PHE A 248 6.15 -0.16 -1.77
CA PHE A 248 5.08 -0.84 -2.47
C PHE A 248 5.43 -1.09 -3.94
N VAL A 249 4.72 -2.00 -4.58
CA VAL A 249 4.97 -2.37 -5.98
C VAL A 249 3.71 -2.28 -6.82
N MET A 250 3.89 -2.18 -8.14
CA MET A 250 2.83 -2.41 -9.12
C MET A 250 3.11 -3.71 -9.85
N LEU A 251 2.20 -4.68 -9.75
CA LEU A 251 2.25 -5.94 -10.49
C LEU A 251 1.45 -5.79 -11.79
N SER A 252 2.07 -6.02 -12.93
CA SER A 252 1.45 -5.72 -14.23
C SER A 252 2.01 -6.54 -15.40
N PRO A 253 1.23 -6.63 -16.51
CA PRO A 253 -0.19 -6.28 -16.58
C PRO A 253 -1.09 -7.40 -16.05
N VAL A 254 -2.12 -7.08 -15.26
CA VAL A 254 -3.08 -8.09 -14.76
C VAL A 254 -4.06 -8.51 -15.85
N ALA A 255 -4.60 -7.55 -16.60
CA ALA A 255 -5.45 -7.80 -17.76
C ALA A 255 -4.87 -7.16 -19.02
N ALA A 256 -5.40 -7.53 -20.19
CA ALA A 256 -4.98 -6.96 -21.46
C ALA A 256 -5.11 -5.43 -21.46
N THR A 257 -4.08 -4.75 -21.94
CA THR A 257 -4.02 -3.29 -21.95
C THR A 257 -3.51 -2.77 -23.28
N SER A 258 -4.08 -1.68 -23.76
CA SER A 258 -3.64 -1.02 -24.97
C SER A 258 -2.28 -0.32 -24.83
N SER A 259 -1.77 -0.14 -23.62
CA SER A 259 -0.42 0.42 -23.40
C SER A 259 0.68 -0.58 -23.73
N HIS A 260 0.38 -1.88 -23.69
CA HIS A 260 1.29 -2.98 -24.00
C HIS A 260 0.52 -4.15 -24.63
N PRO A 261 0.05 -4.01 -25.87
CA PRO A 261 -0.86 -4.98 -26.50
C PRO A 261 -0.24 -6.36 -26.72
N ASP A 262 1.09 -6.43 -26.82
CA ASP A 262 1.84 -7.66 -27.12
C ASP A 262 2.26 -8.45 -25.86
N ILE A 263 2.00 -7.92 -24.67
CA ILE A 263 2.36 -8.59 -23.42
C ILE A 263 1.21 -9.50 -22.98
N VAL A 264 1.53 -10.77 -22.71
CA VAL A 264 0.57 -11.70 -22.11
C VAL A 264 0.27 -11.27 -20.69
N PRO A 265 -1.01 -11.03 -20.34
CA PRO A 265 -1.37 -10.64 -18.99
C PRO A 265 -1.07 -11.74 -17.96
N LEU A 266 -0.77 -11.34 -16.73
CA LEU A 266 -0.61 -12.24 -15.59
C LEU A 266 -1.91 -13.02 -15.30
N GLY A 267 -3.04 -12.36 -15.43
CA GLY A 267 -4.29 -12.84 -14.87
C GLY A 267 -4.32 -12.78 -13.34
N TRP A 268 -5.49 -12.92 -12.78
CA TRP A 268 -5.67 -12.77 -11.33
C TRP A 268 -5.01 -13.88 -10.51
N GLU A 269 -4.97 -15.10 -11.02
CA GLU A 269 -4.36 -16.24 -10.29
C GLU A 269 -2.84 -16.05 -10.12
N GLN A 270 -2.13 -15.65 -11.18
CA GLN A 270 -0.71 -15.38 -11.07
C GLN A 270 -0.43 -14.10 -10.28
N PHE A 271 -1.29 -13.08 -10.39
CA PHE A 271 -1.24 -11.90 -9.55
C PHE A 271 -1.30 -12.28 -8.07
N GLN A 272 -2.29 -13.10 -7.67
CA GLN A 272 -2.42 -13.61 -6.30
C GLN A 272 -1.17 -14.34 -5.84
N THR A 273 -0.64 -15.24 -6.67
CA THR A 273 0.60 -15.95 -6.35
C THR A 273 1.75 -14.99 -6.03
N LEU A 274 1.87 -13.89 -6.78
CA LEU A 274 2.91 -12.89 -6.54
C LEU A 274 2.63 -12.04 -5.30
N THR A 275 1.36 -11.68 -5.02
CA THR A 275 1.01 -10.93 -3.81
C THR A 275 1.19 -11.75 -2.54
N GLU A 276 0.94 -13.06 -2.57
CA GLU A 276 1.19 -13.97 -1.44
C GLU A 276 2.69 -14.13 -1.12
N LEU A 277 3.54 -13.90 -2.13
CA LEU A 277 4.99 -13.91 -1.97
C LEU A 277 5.55 -12.52 -1.66
N ALA A 278 4.79 -11.45 -1.85
CA ALA A 278 5.26 -10.09 -1.61
C ALA A 278 5.35 -9.77 -0.12
N HIS A 279 6.40 -9.02 0.25
CA HIS A 279 6.58 -8.50 1.61
C HIS A 279 6.19 -7.02 1.73
N CYS A 280 5.61 -6.44 0.69
CA CYS A 280 5.13 -5.07 0.64
C CYS A 280 3.79 -4.99 -0.11
N PRO A 281 3.00 -3.91 0.09
CA PRO A 281 1.74 -3.70 -0.63
C PRO A 281 1.92 -3.75 -2.15
N ALA A 282 0.98 -4.37 -2.86
CA ALA A 282 1.01 -4.50 -4.30
C ALA A 282 -0.27 -3.96 -4.95
N TYR A 283 -0.14 -3.04 -5.90
CA TYR A 283 -1.26 -2.57 -6.72
C TYR A 283 -1.41 -3.41 -7.98
N ALA A 284 -2.66 -3.72 -8.33
CA ALA A 284 -2.99 -4.32 -9.61
C ALA A 284 -2.97 -3.24 -10.71
N LEU A 285 -2.14 -3.42 -11.75
CA LEU A 285 -2.05 -2.50 -12.89
C LEU A 285 -2.23 -3.25 -14.21
N GLY A 286 -2.81 -2.59 -15.20
CA GLY A 286 -3.05 -3.11 -16.54
C GLY A 286 -4.50 -3.54 -16.75
N GLY A 287 -5.24 -2.77 -17.53
CA GLY A 287 -6.66 -2.96 -17.81
C GLY A 287 -7.61 -2.67 -16.64
N MET A 288 -7.09 -2.11 -15.54
CA MET A 288 -7.85 -1.89 -14.30
C MET A 288 -8.67 -0.60 -14.33
N THR A 289 -9.80 -0.64 -13.61
CA THR A 289 -10.70 0.47 -13.32
C THR A 289 -11.03 0.51 -11.81
N SER A 290 -11.72 1.53 -11.35
CA SER A 290 -12.23 1.58 -9.97
C SER A 290 -13.25 0.48 -9.65
N ASN A 291 -13.93 -0.07 -10.66
CA ASN A 291 -14.89 -1.16 -10.49
C ASN A 291 -14.19 -2.50 -10.14
N ASP A 292 -12.90 -2.62 -10.42
CA ASP A 292 -12.14 -3.85 -10.13
C ASP A 292 -11.60 -3.91 -8.69
N LEU A 293 -11.84 -2.87 -7.87
CA LEU A 293 -11.32 -2.79 -6.50
C LEU A 293 -11.68 -4.00 -5.64
N GLN A 294 -12.95 -4.43 -5.66
CA GLN A 294 -13.38 -5.57 -4.84
C GLN A 294 -12.69 -6.87 -5.27
N GLN A 295 -12.50 -7.06 -6.57
CA GLN A 295 -11.76 -8.18 -7.09
C GLN A 295 -10.27 -8.07 -6.73
N ALA A 296 -9.67 -6.90 -6.89
CA ALA A 296 -8.29 -6.67 -6.52
C ALA A 296 -8.02 -7.02 -5.05
N PHE A 297 -8.87 -6.58 -4.12
CA PHE A 297 -8.76 -6.94 -2.69
C PHE A 297 -8.89 -8.44 -2.45
N ALA A 298 -9.81 -9.13 -3.14
CA ALA A 298 -9.99 -10.58 -3.01
C ALA A 298 -8.73 -11.36 -3.44
N TYR A 299 -7.93 -10.81 -4.35
CA TYR A 299 -6.66 -11.37 -4.82
C TYR A 299 -5.42 -10.79 -4.11
N GLY A 300 -5.59 -10.11 -2.98
CA GLY A 300 -4.51 -9.62 -2.12
C GLY A 300 -3.86 -8.32 -2.56
N ALA A 301 -4.50 -7.55 -3.46
CA ALA A 301 -3.99 -6.25 -3.83
C ALA A 301 -4.24 -5.21 -2.74
N GLN A 302 -3.35 -4.22 -2.62
CA GLN A 302 -3.58 -2.95 -1.93
C GLN A 302 -4.76 -2.19 -2.56
N GLY A 303 -4.86 -2.26 -3.88
CA GLY A 303 -5.85 -1.57 -4.68
C GLY A 303 -5.53 -1.66 -6.16
N VAL A 304 -6.04 -0.72 -6.95
CA VAL A 304 -5.82 -0.64 -8.38
C VAL A 304 -4.99 0.57 -8.78
N ALA A 305 -4.07 0.37 -9.75
CA ALA A 305 -3.38 1.44 -10.42
C ALA A 305 -3.89 1.54 -11.86
N ALA A 306 -4.18 2.73 -12.35
CA ALA A 306 -4.65 2.92 -13.71
C ALA A 306 -4.24 4.26 -14.30
N ILE A 307 -4.09 4.27 -15.63
CA ILE A 307 -3.86 5.50 -16.40
C ILE A 307 -5.22 6.09 -16.79
N ARG A 308 -5.86 5.55 -17.82
CA ARG A 308 -7.03 6.15 -18.45
C ARG A 308 -8.27 6.12 -17.58
N ALA A 309 -8.57 5.00 -16.97
CA ALA A 309 -9.79 4.84 -16.19
C ALA A 309 -9.84 5.80 -14.98
N LEU A 310 -8.74 5.93 -14.22
CA LEU A 310 -8.66 6.88 -13.13
C LEU A 310 -8.47 8.35 -13.60
N TRP A 311 -7.91 8.58 -14.78
CA TRP A 311 -7.77 9.91 -15.35
C TRP A 311 -9.09 10.48 -15.87
N ARG A 312 -9.96 9.63 -16.45
CA ARG A 312 -11.24 10.03 -17.06
C ARG A 312 -12.45 9.77 -16.19
N ASN A 313 -12.27 9.07 -15.06
CA ASN A 313 -13.35 8.60 -14.18
C ASN A 313 -14.32 7.64 -14.90
N GLU A 314 -13.74 6.61 -15.54
CA GLU A 314 -14.45 5.54 -16.26
C GLU A 314 -14.65 4.32 -15.36
#